data_b62f91131e593abc7a8c209ee566c1dc
#
_entry.id   b62f91131e593abc7a8c209ee566c1dc
#
_cell.length_a   1.000
_cell.length_b   1.000
_cell.length_c   1.000
_cell.angle_alpha   90.00
_cell.angle_beta   90.00
_cell.angle_gamma   90.00
#
_symmetry.space_group_name_H-M   'P 1'
#
loop_
_entity.id
_entity.type
_entity.pdbx_description
1 polymer ?
#
loop_
_entity_poly.entity_id
_entity_poly.type
_entity_poly.pdbx_seq_one_letter_code
_entity_poly.pdbx_strand_id
1 'polypeptide(L)'
;MLGKKLRITGKGRCNVTNNCDIKTVLANIPGDGRFLYSALNRFEPRDTMALFESLGVPLKTERGNRVFPVSDRSHDIANALERAYAHAGGRVLHAAATDILTRDGAVSAVVTTEGTIDCDAAVVCTGGMSYPLTGSTGDGYRFAQQFGHTITPLRASLVPLESNDPWCAEMQGFSLRNVTLTVYDEHNKQVYSDLGEMLFTHFGVSGPLVLSASAHMRDFSQHSYRLSIDLKPALDEKKLDARILRDFQKYANRDFKNALYDLAGHAMIPVLVRLSGIPEDTKVNTVTREQRHKLVELFKHFPVSVCGTRPISEAIITSGGVSVKEINPRTMASKRMPGLYFAGEVLDLDAYTGGYNLQIAWSTGYVAGSAVCT
;
A
#
# COMPACT_ATOMS: atom_id res chain seq x y z
N MET A 1 11.61 19.22 -11.08
CA MET A 1 12.03 17.79 -11.03
C MET A 1 10.81 16.95 -11.26
N LEU A 2 10.80 16.11 -12.29
CA LEU A 2 9.72 15.17 -12.61
C LEU A 2 9.76 13.94 -11.68
N GLY A 3 8.62 13.26 -11.55
CA GLY A 3 8.52 12.00 -10.86
C GLY A 3 8.84 12.04 -9.36
N LYS A 4 8.54 13.13 -8.66
CA LYS A 4 8.86 13.27 -7.21
C LYS A 4 8.33 12.08 -6.40
N LYS A 5 7.05 11.70 -6.57
CA LYS A 5 6.46 10.56 -5.85
C LYS A 5 7.12 9.24 -6.27
N LEU A 6 7.39 9.03 -7.57
CA LEU A 6 8.08 7.86 -8.07
C LEU A 6 9.45 7.66 -7.41
N ARG A 7 10.20 8.76 -7.19
CA ARG A 7 11.54 8.74 -6.60
C ARG A 7 11.57 8.30 -5.13
N ILE A 8 10.46 8.42 -4.40
CA ILE A 8 10.36 7.97 -2.99
C ILE A 8 9.70 6.61 -2.83
N THR A 9 9.12 6.04 -3.89
CA THR A 9 8.47 4.72 -3.84
C THR A 9 9.46 3.61 -3.48
N GLY A 10 8.95 2.53 -2.86
CA GLY A 10 9.78 1.39 -2.48
C GLY A 10 10.96 1.75 -1.57
N LYS A 11 10.82 2.76 -0.70
CA LYS A 11 11.88 3.31 0.16
C LYS A 11 13.07 3.84 -0.65
N GLY A 12 12.79 4.54 -1.74
CA GLY A 12 13.82 5.09 -2.64
C GLY A 12 14.38 4.12 -3.67
N ARG A 13 13.86 2.87 -3.72
CA ARG A 13 14.30 1.84 -4.67
C ARG A 13 13.41 1.76 -5.92
N CYS A 14 12.17 2.21 -5.86
CA CYS A 14 11.10 2.07 -6.84
C CYS A 14 10.74 0.59 -7.12
N ASN A 15 9.65 0.11 -6.55
CA ASN A 15 9.05 -1.17 -6.95
C ASN A 15 8.27 -0.97 -8.25
N VAL A 16 8.96 -1.13 -9.39
CA VAL A 16 8.50 -0.72 -10.73
C VAL A 16 7.21 -1.42 -11.13
N THR A 17 7.14 -2.72 -10.90
CA THR A 17 6.00 -3.58 -11.20
C THR A 17 6.08 -4.87 -10.40
N ASN A 18 5.19 -5.81 -10.67
CA ASN A 18 5.23 -7.19 -10.20
C ASN A 18 5.42 -8.12 -11.40
N ASN A 19 6.38 -9.02 -11.37
CA ASN A 19 6.62 -9.99 -12.44
C ASN A 19 5.60 -11.14 -12.36
N CYS A 20 4.35 -10.83 -12.70
CA CYS A 20 3.23 -11.75 -12.66
C CYS A 20 2.32 -11.57 -13.88
N ASP A 21 1.35 -12.45 -14.05
CA ASP A 21 0.34 -12.35 -15.10
C ASP A 21 -0.76 -11.32 -14.76
N ILE A 22 -1.53 -10.93 -15.78
CA ILE A 22 -2.65 -9.97 -15.67
C ILE A 22 -3.67 -10.44 -14.62
N LYS A 23 -3.94 -11.74 -14.54
CA LYS A 23 -4.91 -12.30 -13.60
C LYS A 23 -4.48 -12.06 -12.15
N THR A 24 -3.20 -12.22 -11.88
CA THR A 24 -2.61 -11.91 -10.57
C THR A 24 -2.66 -10.41 -10.27
N VAL A 25 -2.38 -9.54 -11.25
CA VAL A 25 -2.53 -8.08 -11.05
C VAL A 25 -3.96 -7.75 -10.64
N LEU A 26 -4.97 -8.25 -11.39
CA LEU A 26 -6.38 -8.00 -11.11
C LEU A 26 -6.83 -8.52 -9.74
N ALA A 27 -6.31 -9.67 -9.30
CA ALA A 27 -6.60 -10.23 -7.99
C ALA A 27 -6.05 -9.39 -6.81
N ASN A 28 -5.08 -8.50 -7.10
CA ASN A 28 -4.49 -7.59 -6.10
C ASN A 28 -5.12 -6.19 -6.11
N ILE A 29 -6.27 -6.01 -6.76
CA ILE A 29 -7.03 -4.76 -6.79
C ILE A 29 -8.32 -4.98 -5.98
N PRO A 30 -8.48 -4.35 -4.81
CA PRO A 30 -9.65 -4.56 -3.94
C PRO A 30 -10.96 -3.98 -4.49
N GLY A 31 -10.89 -3.13 -5.50
CA GLY A 31 -12.05 -2.49 -6.15
C GLY A 31 -12.49 -3.15 -7.45
N ASP A 32 -13.00 -2.34 -8.39
CA ASP A 32 -13.41 -2.84 -9.73
C ASP A 32 -12.22 -2.99 -10.69
N GLY A 33 -11.35 -3.95 -10.38
CA GLY A 33 -10.18 -4.28 -11.21
C GLY A 33 -10.53 -4.63 -12.67
N ARG A 34 -11.78 -5.03 -12.98
CA ARG A 34 -12.20 -5.38 -14.34
C ARG A 34 -12.08 -4.22 -15.32
N PHE A 35 -12.18 -2.97 -14.83
CA PHE A 35 -11.92 -1.78 -15.62
C PHE A 35 -10.55 -1.83 -16.31
N LEU A 36 -9.53 -2.34 -15.63
CA LEU A 36 -8.15 -2.38 -16.10
C LEU A 36 -7.85 -3.50 -17.10
N TYR A 37 -8.78 -4.44 -17.33
CA TYR A 37 -8.53 -5.57 -18.21
C TYR A 37 -8.04 -5.15 -19.60
N SER A 38 -8.65 -4.13 -20.20
CA SER A 38 -8.23 -3.62 -21.51
C SER A 38 -6.85 -2.97 -21.46
N ALA A 39 -6.57 -2.16 -20.44
CA ALA A 39 -5.29 -1.48 -20.31
C ALA A 39 -4.13 -2.46 -20.05
N LEU A 40 -4.34 -3.45 -19.18
CA LEU A 40 -3.35 -4.49 -18.88
C LEU A 40 -3.06 -5.41 -20.06
N ASN A 41 -4.06 -5.69 -20.93
CA ASN A 41 -3.82 -6.45 -22.16
C ASN A 41 -3.05 -5.67 -23.23
N ARG A 42 -3.01 -4.34 -23.15
CA ARG A 42 -2.24 -3.48 -24.05
C ARG A 42 -0.85 -3.14 -23.51
N PHE A 43 -0.67 -3.18 -22.20
CA PHE A 43 0.60 -2.89 -21.54
C PHE A 43 0.68 -3.65 -20.20
N GLU A 44 1.17 -4.88 -20.25
CA GLU A 44 1.25 -5.77 -19.09
C GLU A 44 2.56 -5.59 -18.29
N PRO A 45 2.73 -6.27 -17.15
CA PRO A 45 3.99 -6.20 -16.37
C PRO A 45 5.25 -6.52 -17.17
N ARG A 46 5.18 -7.45 -18.13
CA ARG A 46 6.32 -7.79 -18.99
C ARG A 46 6.71 -6.64 -19.91
N ASP A 47 5.71 -5.92 -20.45
CA ASP A 47 5.94 -4.74 -21.29
C ASP A 47 6.59 -3.62 -20.47
N THR A 48 6.16 -3.44 -19.21
CA THR A 48 6.79 -2.51 -18.28
C THR A 48 8.26 -2.84 -18.06
N MET A 49 8.58 -4.11 -17.84
CA MET A 49 9.97 -4.56 -17.65
C MET A 49 10.79 -4.33 -18.93
N ALA A 50 10.27 -4.77 -20.09
CA ALA A 50 10.91 -4.58 -21.39
C ALA A 50 11.15 -3.10 -21.72
N LEU A 51 10.19 -2.21 -21.39
CA LEU A 51 10.35 -0.77 -21.59
C LEU A 51 11.56 -0.25 -20.79
N PHE A 52 11.65 -0.49 -19.49
CA PHE A 52 12.74 0.04 -18.68
C PHE A 52 14.10 -0.56 -19.07
N GLU A 53 14.14 -1.84 -19.41
CA GLU A 53 15.36 -2.48 -19.92
C GLU A 53 15.79 -1.86 -21.26
N SER A 54 14.87 -1.58 -22.17
CA SER A 54 15.16 -0.88 -23.43
C SER A 54 15.66 0.55 -23.23
N LEU A 55 15.23 1.20 -22.15
CA LEU A 55 15.70 2.52 -21.73
C LEU A 55 17.05 2.48 -20.99
N GLY A 56 17.68 1.32 -20.91
CA GLY A 56 18.98 1.11 -20.30
C GLY A 56 18.97 1.00 -18.78
N VAL A 57 17.85 0.61 -18.18
CA VAL A 57 17.74 0.34 -16.73
C VAL A 57 17.56 -1.15 -16.50
N PRO A 58 18.64 -1.88 -16.11
CA PRO A 58 18.56 -3.29 -15.77
C PRO A 58 17.66 -3.52 -14.56
N LEU A 59 16.79 -4.53 -14.64
CA LEU A 59 15.84 -4.88 -13.60
C LEU A 59 16.18 -6.21 -12.94
N LYS A 60 15.75 -6.39 -11.69
CA LYS A 60 15.81 -7.64 -10.94
C LYS A 60 14.44 -7.96 -10.32
N THR A 61 14.11 -9.25 -10.25
CA THR A 61 12.93 -9.73 -9.55
C THR A 61 13.32 -10.27 -8.17
N GLU A 62 12.68 -9.78 -7.11
CA GLU A 62 12.89 -10.20 -5.73
C GLU A 62 11.73 -11.07 -5.22
N ARG A 63 11.82 -11.53 -3.96
CA ARG A 63 10.75 -12.31 -3.30
C ARG A 63 9.38 -11.63 -3.46
N GLY A 64 8.35 -12.42 -3.77
CA GLY A 64 7.00 -11.93 -4.04
C GLY A 64 6.86 -11.29 -5.43
N ASN A 65 7.75 -11.66 -6.36
CA ASN A 65 7.77 -11.19 -7.76
C ASN A 65 7.90 -9.67 -7.90
N ARG A 66 8.37 -8.99 -6.87
CA ARG A 66 8.58 -7.52 -6.89
C ARG A 66 9.76 -7.17 -7.78
N VAL A 67 9.57 -6.21 -8.67
CA VAL A 67 10.59 -5.80 -9.64
C VAL A 67 11.22 -4.47 -9.22
N PHE A 68 12.55 -4.44 -9.16
CA PHE A 68 13.35 -3.28 -8.80
C PHE A 68 14.48 -3.05 -9.83
N PRO A 69 14.98 -1.82 -9.98
CA PRO A 69 16.24 -1.62 -10.70
C PRO A 69 17.38 -2.33 -9.97
N VAL A 70 18.33 -2.91 -10.72
CA VAL A 70 19.49 -3.59 -10.15
C VAL A 70 20.31 -2.66 -9.25
N SER A 71 20.33 -1.37 -9.56
CA SER A 71 21.00 -0.32 -8.78
C SER A 71 20.35 -0.02 -7.43
N ASP A 72 19.12 -0.49 -7.17
CA ASP A 72 18.30 -0.12 -6.03
C ASP A 72 18.04 1.41 -5.90
N ARG A 73 18.07 2.15 -7.03
CA ARG A 73 17.87 3.60 -7.08
C ARG A 73 16.65 3.97 -7.91
N SER A 74 15.60 4.49 -7.28
CA SER A 74 14.41 5.01 -7.97
C SER A 74 14.71 6.10 -8.99
N HIS A 75 15.81 6.84 -8.79
CA HIS A 75 16.25 7.89 -9.70
C HIS A 75 16.55 7.37 -11.10
N ASP A 76 17.05 6.14 -11.24
CA ASP A 76 17.37 5.57 -12.55
C ASP A 76 16.11 5.34 -13.38
N ILE A 77 15.03 4.89 -12.74
CA ILE A 77 13.70 4.75 -13.36
C ILE A 77 13.17 6.12 -13.80
N ALA A 78 13.16 7.11 -12.91
CA ALA A 78 12.63 8.42 -13.23
C ALA A 78 13.46 9.14 -14.30
N ASN A 79 14.79 9.08 -14.21
CA ASN A 79 15.69 9.71 -15.19
C ASN A 79 15.60 9.03 -16.56
N ALA A 80 15.35 7.72 -16.63
CA ALA A 80 15.13 7.02 -17.89
C ALA A 80 13.90 7.54 -18.62
N LEU A 81 12.79 7.72 -17.88
CA LEU A 81 11.57 8.32 -18.44
C LEU A 81 11.77 9.79 -18.85
N GLU A 82 12.48 10.60 -18.04
CA GLU A 82 12.79 11.99 -18.39
C GLU A 82 13.60 12.07 -19.69
N ARG A 83 14.61 11.20 -19.85
CA ARG A 83 15.40 11.15 -21.09
C ARG A 83 14.58 10.69 -22.29
N ALA A 84 13.75 9.65 -22.12
CA ALA A 84 12.90 9.15 -23.20
C ALA A 84 11.90 10.21 -23.64
N TYR A 85 11.27 10.93 -22.71
CA TYR A 85 10.35 12.02 -22.97
C TYR A 85 11.02 13.18 -23.74
N ALA A 86 12.20 13.61 -23.28
CA ALA A 86 12.97 14.66 -23.95
C ALA A 86 13.42 14.24 -25.37
N HIS A 87 13.85 12.98 -25.54
CA HIS A 87 14.27 12.45 -26.84
C HIS A 87 13.12 12.37 -27.85
N ALA A 88 11.88 12.14 -27.35
CA ALA A 88 10.66 12.18 -28.15
C ALA A 88 10.18 13.63 -28.46
N GLY A 89 10.94 14.66 -28.08
CA GLY A 89 10.58 16.07 -28.31
C GLY A 89 9.62 16.66 -27.27
N GLY A 90 9.37 15.95 -26.18
CA GLY A 90 8.49 16.40 -25.10
C GLY A 90 9.07 17.63 -24.39
N ARG A 91 8.19 18.56 -23.98
CA ARG A 91 8.55 19.79 -23.26
C ARG A 91 8.00 19.75 -21.83
N VAL A 92 8.79 20.18 -20.87
CA VAL A 92 8.39 20.30 -19.46
C VAL A 92 8.22 21.76 -19.11
N LEU A 93 7.01 22.15 -18.71
CA LEU A 93 6.74 23.45 -18.11
C LEU A 93 6.64 23.30 -16.60
N HIS A 94 7.44 24.05 -15.85
CA HIS A 94 7.39 24.10 -14.39
C HIS A 94 6.35 25.13 -13.91
N ALA A 95 5.09 24.81 -14.08
CA ALA A 95 3.96 25.63 -13.71
C ALA A 95 2.85 24.77 -13.07
N ALA A 96 1.97 25.39 -12.30
CA ALA A 96 0.76 24.74 -11.82
C ALA A 96 -0.37 24.96 -12.82
N ALA A 97 -1.04 23.86 -13.24
CA ALA A 97 -2.29 23.99 -13.99
C ALA A 97 -3.40 24.47 -13.06
N THR A 98 -4.11 25.52 -13.48
CA THR A 98 -5.17 26.15 -12.70
C THR A 98 -6.55 25.87 -13.25
N ASP A 99 -6.67 25.66 -14.57
CA ASP A 99 -7.95 25.43 -15.25
C ASP A 99 -7.77 24.67 -16.55
N ILE A 100 -8.86 24.11 -17.09
CA ILE A 100 -8.94 23.50 -18.41
C ILE A 100 -10.06 24.21 -19.19
N LEU A 101 -9.71 24.86 -20.30
CA LEU A 101 -10.66 25.56 -21.14
C LEU A 101 -11.24 24.67 -22.23
N THR A 102 -12.46 24.99 -22.64
CA THR A 102 -13.17 24.30 -23.71
C THR A 102 -13.60 25.26 -24.79
N ARG A 103 -13.65 24.76 -26.03
CA ARG A 103 -14.23 25.44 -27.21
C ARG A 103 -15.02 24.41 -28.00
N ASP A 104 -16.20 24.76 -28.44
CA ASP A 104 -17.08 23.91 -29.24
C ASP A 104 -17.37 22.53 -28.62
N GLY A 105 -17.45 22.50 -27.28
CA GLY A 105 -17.75 21.28 -26.52
C GLY A 105 -16.58 20.30 -26.34
N ALA A 106 -15.34 20.69 -26.63
CA ALA A 106 -14.13 19.91 -26.43
C ALA A 106 -13.05 20.70 -25.68
N VAL A 107 -12.05 20.01 -25.11
CA VAL A 107 -10.86 20.63 -24.54
C VAL A 107 -10.14 21.47 -25.59
N SER A 108 -9.73 22.69 -25.24
CA SER A 108 -9.04 23.59 -26.15
C SER A 108 -7.76 24.22 -25.60
N ALA A 109 -7.61 24.31 -24.27
CA ALA A 109 -6.41 24.83 -23.65
C ALA A 109 -6.30 24.42 -22.17
N VAL A 110 -5.09 24.49 -21.62
CA VAL A 110 -4.81 24.38 -20.20
C VAL A 110 -4.26 25.73 -19.70
N VAL A 111 -4.91 26.31 -18.70
CA VAL A 111 -4.43 27.51 -18.01
C VAL A 111 -3.43 27.11 -16.94
N THR A 112 -2.31 27.83 -16.89
CA THR A 112 -1.27 27.61 -15.90
C THR A 112 -0.87 28.92 -15.24
N THR A 113 -0.09 28.86 -14.17
CA THR A 113 0.51 30.05 -13.51
C THR A 113 1.46 30.83 -14.42
N GLU A 114 1.94 30.22 -15.52
CA GLU A 114 2.88 30.82 -16.48
C GLU A 114 2.19 31.20 -17.81
N GLY A 115 0.88 31.06 -17.90
CA GLY A 115 0.09 31.37 -19.09
C GLY A 115 -0.79 30.22 -19.57
N THR A 116 -1.47 30.45 -20.69
CA THR A 116 -2.38 29.47 -21.30
C THR A 116 -1.66 28.71 -22.42
N ILE A 117 -1.89 27.39 -22.45
CA ILE A 117 -1.33 26.47 -23.45
C ILE A 117 -2.50 25.91 -24.27
N ASP A 118 -2.58 26.26 -25.54
CA ASP A 118 -3.55 25.68 -26.47
C ASP A 118 -3.22 24.20 -26.70
N CYS A 119 -4.24 23.36 -26.73
CA CYS A 119 -4.11 21.92 -26.95
C CYS A 119 -5.42 21.32 -27.47
N ASP A 120 -5.31 20.22 -28.21
CA ASP A 120 -6.46 19.45 -28.71
C ASP A 120 -6.93 18.40 -27.69
N ALA A 121 -6.06 18.08 -26.71
CA ALA A 121 -6.37 17.14 -25.65
C ALA A 121 -5.52 17.39 -24.39
N ALA A 122 -6.09 17.03 -23.22
CA ALA A 122 -5.42 17.06 -21.94
C ALA A 122 -5.51 15.71 -21.24
N VAL A 123 -4.38 15.19 -20.75
CA VAL A 123 -4.32 13.97 -19.94
C VAL A 123 -4.01 14.34 -18.49
N VAL A 124 -4.95 14.11 -17.58
CA VAL A 124 -4.81 14.39 -16.15
C VAL A 124 -4.12 13.21 -15.47
N CYS A 125 -2.88 13.42 -15.04
CA CYS A 125 -2.03 12.43 -14.37
C CYS A 125 -1.50 12.96 -13.03
N THR A 126 -2.32 13.69 -12.29
CA THR A 126 -1.93 14.45 -11.09
C THR A 126 -1.68 13.60 -9.85
N GLY A 127 -1.98 12.30 -9.90
CA GLY A 127 -1.98 11.43 -8.73
C GLY A 127 -3.17 11.69 -7.80
N GLY A 128 -3.09 11.20 -6.58
CA GLY A 128 -4.11 11.33 -5.55
C GLY A 128 -3.84 12.47 -4.57
N MET A 129 -4.04 12.20 -3.27
CA MET A 129 -3.79 13.13 -2.16
C MET A 129 -2.71 12.64 -1.19
N SER A 130 -2.14 11.47 -1.41
CA SER A 130 -1.06 10.95 -0.56
C SER A 130 0.28 11.60 -0.92
N TYR A 131 1.11 11.87 0.10
CA TYR A 131 2.38 12.59 -0.04
C TYR A 131 2.26 13.94 -0.76
N PRO A 132 1.49 14.91 -0.23
CA PRO A 132 1.16 16.16 -0.93
C PRO A 132 2.39 16.99 -1.32
N LEU A 133 3.50 16.87 -0.58
CA LEU A 133 4.78 17.53 -0.92
C LEU A 133 5.37 17.05 -2.26
N THR A 134 4.89 15.94 -2.80
CA THR A 134 5.29 15.46 -4.13
C THR A 134 4.51 16.08 -5.27
N GLY A 135 3.47 16.84 -4.98
CA GLY A 135 2.55 17.46 -5.94
C GLY A 135 1.17 16.80 -6.05
N SER A 136 0.91 15.76 -5.23
CA SER A 136 -0.39 15.08 -5.18
C SER A 136 -1.34 15.84 -4.24
N THR A 137 -1.90 16.95 -4.72
CA THR A 137 -2.70 17.92 -3.95
C THR A 137 -4.20 17.80 -4.20
N GLY A 138 -4.62 16.90 -5.10
CA GLY A 138 -6.02 16.71 -5.45
C GLY A 138 -6.53 17.60 -6.59
N ASP A 139 -5.64 18.35 -7.28
CA ASP A 139 -6.04 19.23 -8.39
C ASP A 139 -6.76 18.48 -9.50
N GLY A 140 -6.37 17.24 -9.80
CA GLY A 140 -7.03 16.42 -10.80
C GLY A 140 -8.50 16.12 -10.48
N TYR A 141 -8.85 16.04 -9.21
CA TYR A 141 -10.25 15.87 -8.81
C TYR A 141 -11.05 17.13 -9.07
N ARG A 142 -10.47 18.30 -8.82
CA ARG A 142 -11.10 19.60 -9.15
C ARG A 142 -11.34 19.74 -10.64
N PHE A 143 -10.34 19.40 -11.47
CA PHE A 143 -10.52 19.40 -12.94
C PHE A 143 -11.59 18.40 -13.38
N ALA A 144 -11.65 17.21 -12.81
CA ALA A 144 -12.68 16.24 -13.13
C ALA A 144 -14.09 16.75 -12.75
N GLN A 145 -14.24 17.34 -11.56
CA GLN A 145 -15.52 17.92 -11.10
C GLN A 145 -16.00 19.07 -11.99
N GLN A 146 -15.09 19.87 -12.52
CA GLN A 146 -15.40 20.96 -13.46
C GLN A 146 -16.21 20.45 -14.67
N PHE A 147 -15.95 19.21 -15.11
CA PHE A 147 -16.66 18.56 -16.23
C PHE A 147 -17.72 17.55 -15.77
N GLY A 148 -18.17 17.66 -14.52
CA GLY A 148 -19.26 16.88 -13.98
C GLY A 148 -18.90 15.42 -13.65
N HIS A 149 -17.61 15.05 -13.56
CA HIS A 149 -17.21 13.74 -13.10
C HIS A 149 -17.49 13.54 -11.60
N THR A 150 -17.94 12.37 -11.27
CA THR A 150 -18.11 11.94 -9.88
C THR A 150 -16.76 11.58 -9.27
N ILE A 151 -16.46 12.16 -8.11
CA ILE A 151 -15.31 11.76 -7.29
C ILE A 151 -15.83 10.85 -6.18
N THR A 152 -15.38 9.59 -6.19
CA THR A 152 -15.68 8.64 -5.11
C THR A 152 -14.96 9.07 -3.82
N PRO A 153 -15.49 8.75 -2.63
CA PRO A 153 -14.90 9.19 -1.38
C PRO A 153 -13.43 8.84 -1.26
N LEU A 154 -12.59 9.86 -1.04
CA LEU A 154 -11.15 9.73 -0.92
C LEU A 154 -10.79 9.21 0.47
N ARG A 155 -9.94 8.18 0.54
CA ARG A 155 -9.51 7.52 1.77
C ARG A 155 -8.02 7.19 1.71
N ALA A 156 -7.41 7.10 2.90
CA ALA A 156 -6.07 6.55 3.02
C ALA A 156 -6.10 5.04 2.70
N SER A 157 -5.20 4.56 1.85
CA SER A 157 -4.99 3.14 1.58
C SER A 157 -3.51 2.82 1.67
N LEU A 158 -3.16 1.61 2.10
CA LEU A 158 -1.79 1.22 2.43
C LEU A 158 -1.18 2.21 3.45
N VAL A 159 -1.83 2.33 4.58
CA VAL A 159 -1.56 3.33 5.62
C VAL A 159 -1.33 2.64 6.96
N PRO A 160 -0.46 3.16 7.85
CA PRO A 160 -0.34 2.68 9.21
C PRO A 160 -1.65 2.81 9.99
N LEU A 161 -1.84 1.93 10.98
CA LEU A 161 -3.03 1.88 11.82
C LEU A 161 -2.75 2.42 13.21
N GLU A 162 -3.68 3.19 13.75
CA GLU A 162 -3.63 3.76 15.09
C GLU A 162 -4.26 2.80 16.11
N SER A 163 -3.65 2.75 17.29
CA SER A 163 -4.07 1.90 18.41
C SER A 163 -3.93 2.65 19.72
N ASN A 164 -4.93 2.48 20.59
CA ASN A 164 -4.88 2.99 21.97
C ASN A 164 -4.25 1.98 22.95
N ASP A 165 -3.83 0.82 22.46
CA ASP A 165 -3.19 -0.20 23.28
C ASP A 165 -1.78 0.26 23.70
N PRO A 166 -1.49 0.42 25.01
CA PRO A 166 -0.24 1.02 25.48
C PRO A 166 0.99 0.22 25.06
N TRP A 167 0.84 -1.10 24.87
CA TRP A 167 1.95 -1.95 24.46
C TRP A 167 2.45 -1.68 23.04
N CYS A 168 1.67 -1.00 22.18
CA CYS A 168 2.17 -0.59 20.88
C CYS A 168 3.31 0.42 21.03
N ALA A 169 3.11 1.44 21.85
CA ALA A 169 4.13 2.45 22.13
C ALA A 169 5.33 1.88 22.91
N GLU A 170 5.08 0.98 23.89
CA GLU A 170 6.14 0.30 24.64
C GLU A 170 7.07 -0.54 23.74
N MET A 171 6.52 -1.12 22.66
CA MET A 171 7.27 -1.89 21.67
C MET A 171 7.71 -1.06 20.47
N GLN A 172 7.68 0.27 20.54
CA GLN A 172 8.07 1.13 19.41
C GLN A 172 9.42 0.71 18.80
N GLY A 173 9.45 0.57 17.47
CA GLY A 173 10.64 0.15 16.71
C GLY A 173 10.84 -1.36 16.65
N PHE A 174 10.07 -2.15 17.41
CA PHE A 174 10.17 -3.60 17.38
C PHE A 174 9.42 -4.15 16.15
N SER A 175 10.17 -4.89 15.32
CA SER A 175 9.62 -5.53 14.11
C SER A 175 9.37 -7.01 14.35
N LEU A 176 8.19 -7.48 13.96
CA LEU A 176 7.86 -8.89 13.88
C LEU A 176 8.09 -9.39 12.45
N ARG A 177 8.72 -10.55 12.35
CA ARG A 177 8.98 -11.24 11.07
C ARG A 177 8.35 -12.63 11.08
N ASN A 178 7.87 -13.05 9.91
CA ASN A 178 7.21 -14.37 9.75
C ASN A 178 6.08 -14.58 10.76
N VAL A 179 5.23 -13.58 10.93
CA VAL A 179 4.00 -13.66 11.72
C VAL A 179 2.79 -13.65 10.80
N THR A 180 1.67 -14.23 11.24
CA THR A 180 0.40 -14.09 10.54
C THR A 180 -0.43 -13.01 11.20
N LEU A 181 -0.83 -12.01 10.43
CA LEU A 181 -1.76 -10.96 10.85
C LEU A 181 -3.14 -11.28 10.31
N THR A 182 -4.11 -11.39 11.20
CA THR A 182 -5.53 -11.55 10.85
C THR A 182 -6.32 -10.35 11.34
N VAL A 183 -7.16 -9.79 10.48
CA VAL A 183 -8.08 -8.70 10.80
C VAL A 183 -9.49 -9.26 10.93
N TYR A 184 -10.16 -8.89 11.99
CA TYR A 184 -11.57 -9.20 12.23
C TYR A 184 -12.38 -7.91 12.32
N ASP A 185 -13.60 -7.94 11.76
CA ASP A 185 -14.60 -6.87 11.93
C ASP A 185 -15.36 -7.02 13.27
N GLU A 186 -16.31 -6.13 13.53
CA GLU A 186 -17.17 -6.11 14.72
C GLU A 186 -18.03 -7.38 14.89
N HIS A 187 -18.27 -8.10 13.79
CA HIS A 187 -19.02 -9.36 13.79
C HIS A 187 -18.11 -10.59 13.93
N ASN A 188 -16.83 -10.40 14.24
CA ASN A 188 -15.81 -11.46 14.28
C ASN A 188 -15.59 -12.15 12.93
N LYS A 189 -15.98 -11.53 11.82
CA LYS A 189 -15.68 -12.05 10.49
C LYS A 189 -14.25 -11.67 10.11
N GLN A 190 -13.51 -12.66 9.63
CA GLN A 190 -12.19 -12.41 9.08
C GLN A 190 -12.30 -11.64 7.76
N VAL A 191 -11.71 -10.43 7.71
CA VAL A 191 -11.68 -9.59 6.51
C VAL A 191 -10.35 -9.61 5.78
N TYR A 192 -9.26 -9.98 6.50
CA TYR A 192 -7.94 -10.14 5.93
C TYR A 192 -7.12 -11.14 6.75
N SER A 193 -6.21 -11.88 6.12
CA SER A 193 -5.17 -12.65 6.80
C SER A 193 -4.01 -12.90 5.84
N ASP A 194 -2.77 -12.64 6.30
CA ASP A 194 -1.57 -12.92 5.51
C ASP A 194 -0.35 -13.13 6.41
N LEU A 195 0.68 -13.77 5.85
CA LEU A 195 1.98 -14.04 6.50
C LEU A 195 3.02 -13.02 6.05
N GLY A 196 3.73 -12.38 6.99
CA GLY A 196 4.77 -11.43 6.62
C GLY A 196 5.43 -10.73 7.80
N GLU A 197 5.68 -9.44 7.62
CA GLU A 197 6.38 -8.58 8.58
C GLU A 197 5.52 -7.39 8.98
N MET A 198 5.63 -6.98 10.24
CA MET A 198 4.99 -5.76 10.78
C MET A 198 5.90 -5.07 11.79
N LEU A 199 5.56 -3.85 12.14
CA LEU A 199 6.33 -2.97 13.02
C LEU A 199 5.40 -2.31 14.04
N PHE A 200 5.79 -2.29 15.31
CA PHE A 200 5.16 -1.47 16.34
C PHE A 200 5.71 -0.04 16.30
N THR A 201 4.82 0.94 16.49
CA THR A 201 5.13 2.37 16.49
C THR A 201 4.55 3.04 17.73
N HIS A 202 4.94 4.28 18.01
CA HIS A 202 4.40 5.03 19.14
C HIS A 202 2.88 5.31 19.03
N PHE A 203 2.30 5.25 17.84
CA PHE A 203 0.87 5.49 17.61
C PHE A 203 0.07 4.20 17.34
N GLY A 204 0.71 3.04 17.21
CA GLY A 204 0.04 1.79 16.86
C GLY A 204 0.94 0.85 16.09
N VAL A 205 0.54 0.45 14.86
CA VAL A 205 1.25 -0.56 14.06
C VAL A 205 1.40 -0.12 12.60
N SER A 206 2.47 -0.64 11.95
CA SER A 206 2.83 -0.38 10.57
C SER A 206 3.56 -1.59 9.97
N GLY A 207 4.13 -1.42 8.78
CA GLY A 207 4.86 -2.46 8.07
C GLY A 207 4.04 -3.15 6.98
N PRO A 208 4.65 -3.98 6.13
CA PRO A 208 4.02 -4.49 4.91
C PRO A 208 2.66 -5.19 5.14
N LEU A 209 2.54 -6.03 6.18
CA LEU A 209 1.28 -6.69 6.53
C LEU A 209 0.19 -5.68 6.90
N VAL A 210 0.52 -4.72 7.78
CA VAL A 210 -0.42 -3.72 8.27
C VAL A 210 -0.88 -2.81 7.14
N LEU A 211 0.04 -2.37 6.28
CA LEU A 211 -0.30 -1.56 5.11
C LEU A 211 -1.25 -2.30 4.17
N SER A 212 -1.00 -3.59 3.89
CA SER A 212 -1.93 -4.39 3.08
C SER A 212 -3.27 -4.60 3.78
N ALA A 213 -3.25 -4.87 5.09
CA ALA A 213 -4.47 -5.03 5.89
C ALA A 213 -5.36 -3.78 5.86
N SER A 214 -4.76 -2.57 5.93
CA SER A 214 -5.49 -1.30 5.96
C SER A 214 -6.36 -1.06 4.72
N ALA A 215 -6.00 -1.63 3.57
CA ALA A 215 -6.81 -1.55 2.34
C ALA A 215 -8.16 -2.28 2.46
N HIS A 216 -8.29 -3.20 3.42
CA HIS A 216 -9.53 -3.92 3.73
C HIS A 216 -10.35 -3.29 4.84
N MET A 217 -9.78 -2.29 5.55
CA MET A 217 -10.40 -1.64 6.71
C MET A 217 -10.94 -0.29 6.28
N ARG A 218 -12.23 -0.27 5.99
CA ARG A 218 -12.90 0.92 5.46
C ARG A 218 -13.87 1.46 6.49
N ASP A 219 -13.99 2.79 6.53
CA ASP A 219 -14.99 3.50 7.30
C ASP A 219 -15.01 3.17 8.81
N PHE A 220 -13.97 3.60 9.51
CA PHE A 220 -13.86 3.48 10.97
C PHE A 220 -14.95 4.23 11.76
N SER A 221 -15.76 5.06 11.10
CA SER A 221 -16.92 5.70 11.75
C SER A 221 -18.11 4.76 11.90
N GLN A 222 -18.17 3.71 11.05
CA GLN A 222 -19.28 2.74 11.05
C GLN A 222 -18.83 1.34 11.46
N HIS A 223 -17.52 1.03 11.35
CA HIS A 223 -16.97 -0.28 11.62
C HIS A 223 -15.81 -0.22 12.62
N SER A 224 -15.72 -1.23 13.45
CA SER A 224 -14.58 -1.45 14.32
C SER A 224 -13.79 -2.68 13.88
N TYR A 225 -12.46 -2.63 14.07
CA TYR A 225 -11.58 -3.70 13.67
C TYR A 225 -10.64 -4.08 14.80
N ARG A 226 -10.28 -5.36 14.86
CA ARG A 226 -9.24 -5.86 15.74
C ARG A 226 -8.25 -6.71 14.97
N LEU A 227 -7.00 -6.63 15.37
CA LEU A 227 -5.94 -7.45 14.83
C LEU A 227 -5.68 -8.62 15.79
N SER A 228 -5.43 -9.78 15.22
CA SER A 228 -4.94 -10.96 15.91
C SER A 228 -3.64 -11.39 15.24
N ILE A 229 -2.54 -11.44 16.00
CA ILE A 229 -1.22 -11.74 15.47
C ILE A 229 -0.80 -13.11 15.97
N ASP A 230 -0.63 -14.07 15.05
CA ASP A 230 0.03 -15.33 15.34
C ASP A 230 1.56 -15.12 15.29
N LEU A 231 2.18 -15.13 16.46
CA LEU A 231 3.61 -14.91 16.63
C LEU A 231 4.46 -16.12 16.22
N LYS A 232 3.84 -17.30 16.07
CA LYS A 232 4.51 -18.57 15.77
C LYS A 232 3.72 -19.39 14.74
N PRO A 233 3.47 -18.88 13.53
CA PRO A 233 2.57 -19.54 12.55
C PRO A 233 3.08 -20.91 12.08
N ALA A 234 4.38 -21.17 12.17
CA ALA A 234 4.95 -22.47 11.84
C ALA A 234 4.63 -23.59 12.87
N LEU A 235 4.11 -23.23 14.05
CA LEU A 235 3.75 -24.16 15.11
C LEU A 235 2.24 -24.12 15.34
N ASP A 236 1.59 -25.27 15.27
CA ASP A 236 0.24 -25.41 15.80
C ASP A 236 0.24 -25.32 17.35
N GLU A 237 -0.93 -25.17 17.96
CA GLU A 237 -1.04 -24.98 19.42
C GLU A 237 -0.38 -26.13 20.21
N LYS A 238 -0.54 -27.38 19.76
CA LYS A 238 0.04 -28.56 20.42
C LYS A 238 1.56 -28.54 20.38
N LYS A 239 2.13 -28.20 19.22
CA LYS A 239 3.59 -28.09 19.05
C LYS A 239 4.15 -26.91 19.82
N LEU A 240 3.41 -25.79 19.87
CA LEU A 240 3.80 -24.61 20.64
C LEU A 240 3.75 -24.91 22.15
N ASP A 241 2.71 -25.58 22.66
CA ASP A 241 2.62 -26.02 24.05
C ASP A 241 3.79 -26.94 24.44
N ALA A 242 4.08 -27.93 23.60
CA ALA A 242 5.21 -28.83 23.80
C ALA A 242 6.57 -28.09 23.77
N ARG A 243 6.70 -27.05 22.93
CA ARG A 243 7.89 -26.19 22.88
C ARG A 243 8.03 -25.38 24.16
N ILE A 244 6.97 -24.74 24.62
CA ILE A 244 6.95 -23.94 25.86
C ILE A 244 7.29 -24.85 27.06
N LEU A 245 6.69 -26.04 27.12
CA LEU A 245 6.96 -26.99 28.21
C LEU A 245 8.45 -27.40 28.24
N ARG A 246 9.04 -27.68 27.10
CA ARG A 246 10.48 -28.01 26.99
C ARG A 246 11.36 -26.85 27.40
N ASP A 247 11.03 -25.61 27.02
CA ASP A 247 11.78 -24.43 27.39
C ASP A 247 11.66 -24.15 28.92
N PHE A 248 10.47 -24.38 29.50
CA PHE A 248 10.27 -24.31 30.96
C PHE A 248 11.05 -25.38 31.75
N GLN A 249 11.15 -26.59 31.21
CA GLN A 249 12.00 -27.63 31.78
C GLN A 249 13.49 -27.23 31.76
N LYS A 250 13.96 -26.68 30.64
CA LYS A 250 15.33 -26.16 30.49
C LYS A 250 15.65 -25.07 31.50
N TYR A 251 14.66 -24.24 31.84
CA TYR A 251 14.80 -23.08 32.71
C TYR A 251 14.06 -23.21 34.05
N ALA A 252 13.89 -24.41 34.57
CA ALA A 252 12.97 -24.76 35.67
C ALA A 252 13.05 -23.83 36.91
N ASN A 253 14.23 -23.34 37.23
CA ASN A 253 14.44 -22.46 38.40
C ASN A 253 14.49 -20.97 38.07
N ARG A 254 14.30 -20.58 36.82
CA ARG A 254 14.26 -19.17 36.41
C ARG A 254 12.88 -18.55 36.61
N ASP A 255 12.90 -17.24 36.80
CA ASP A 255 11.67 -16.45 36.79
C ASP A 255 11.03 -16.46 35.41
N PHE A 256 9.71 -16.37 35.36
CA PHE A 256 8.91 -16.46 34.14
C PHE A 256 9.39 -15.49 33.04
N LYS A 257 9.64 -14.22 33.37
CA LYS A 257 10.19 -13.24 32.44
C LYS A 257 11.49 -13.69 31.79
N ASN A 258 12.35 -14.38 32.53
CA ASN A 258 13.66 -14.81 32.04
C ASN A 258 13.60 -16.10 31.21
N ALA A 259 12.52 -16.85 31.28
CA ALA A 259 12.32 -18.08 30.50
C ALA A 259 11.73 -17.84 29.11
N LEU A 260 11.25 -16.62 28.82
CA LEU A 260 10.62 -16.28 27.53
C LEU A 260 11.62 -15.85 26.45
N TYR A 261 12.91 -15.66 26.76
CA TYR A 261 13.91 -15.15 25.82
C TYR A 261 14.12 -16.01 24.57
N ASP A 262 13.94 -17.34 24.68
CA ASP A 262 14.02 -18.24 23.52
C ASP A 262 12.72 -18.25 22.68
N LEU A 263 11.64 -17.66 23.19
CA LEU A 263 10.31 -17.66 22.58
C LEU A 263 9.94 -16.32 21.95
N ALA A 264 10.37 -15.20 22.53
CA ALA A 264 9.97 -13.87 22.06
C ALA A 264 11.15 -12.89 22.09
N GLY A 265 11.06 -11.84 21.28
CA GLY A 265 12.04 -10.74 21.33
C GLY A 265 11.96 -9.95 22.63
N HIS A 266 13.08 -9.39 23.06
CA HIS A 266 13.23 -8.72 24.34
C HIS A 266 12.16 -7.64 24.59
N ALA A 267 11.85 -6.80 23.61
CA ALA A 267 10.86 -5.73 23.74
C ALA A 267 9.43 -6.25 23.99
N MET A 268 9.14 -7.48 23.60
CA MET A 268 7.81 -8.08 23.73
C MET A 268 7.61 -8.78 25.09
N ILE A 269 8.68 -9.18 25.76
CA ILE A 269 8.59 -9.99 26.99
C ILE A 269 7.78 -9.30 28.10
N PRO A 270 8.01 -8.01 28.45
CA PRO A 270 7.22 -7.34 29.47
C PRO A 270 5.71 -7.32 29.15
N VAL A 271 5.38 -7.14 27.87
CA VAL A 271 4.00 -7.14 27.40
C VAL A 271 3.37 -8.53 27.50
N LEU A 272 4.09 -9.57 27.08
CA LEU A 272 3.63 -10.96 27.20
C LEU A 272 3.42 -11.37 28.67
N VAL A 273 4.33 -10.98 29.56
CA VAL A 273 4.20 -11.23 31.00
C VAL A 273 2.91 -10.59 31.51
N ARG A 274 2.70 -9.31 31.24
CA ARG A 274 1.50 -8.58 31.67
C ARG A 274 0.21 -9.18 31.12
N LEU A 275 0.17 -9.47 29.82
CA LEU A 275 -1.04 -10.00 29.16
C LEU A 275 -1.31 -11.47 29.53
N SER A 276 -0.31 -12.26 29.89
CA SER A 276 -0.49 -13.63 30.33
C SER A 276 -1.13 -13.74 31.71
N GLY A 277 -1.05 -12.68 32.54
CA GLY A 277 -1.48 -12.69 33.94
C GLY A 277 -0.61 -13.54 34.86
N ILE A 278 0.56 -14.02 34.38
CA ILE A 278 1.52 -14.75 35.20
C ILE A 278 2.50 -13.75 35.79
N PRO A 279 2.66 -13.69 37.14
CA PRO A 279 3.64 -12.79 37.78
C PRO A 279 5.05 -13.01 37.22
N GLU A 280 5.80 -11.92 37.06
CA GLU A 280 7.12 -11.95 36.40
C GLU A 280 8.18 -12.79 37.09
N ASP A 281 8.07 -12.90 38.42
CA ASP A 281 8.96 -13.63 39.33
C ASP A 281 8.51 -15.07 39.59
N THR A 282 7.39 -15.52 38.99
CA THR A 282 6.92 -16.91 39.10
C THR A 282 7.99 -17.86 38.58
N LYS A 283 8.41 -18.84 39.40
CA LYS A 283 9.31 -19.88 38.91
C LYS A 283 8.63 -20.74 37.88
N VAL A 284 9.24 -20.92 36.69
CA VAL A 284 8.55 -21.58 35.55
C VAL A 284 8.16 -23.03 35.81
N ASN A 285 8.83 -23.73 36.77
CA ASN A 285 8.42 -25.05 37.17
C ASN A 285 7.11 -25.07 38.00
N THR A 286 6.62 -23.92 38.47
CA THR A 286 5.34 -23.79 39.16
C THR A 286 4.20 -23.28 38.27
N VAL A 287 4.49 -22.91 36.99
CA VAL A 287 3.47 -22.49 36.03
C VAL A 287 2.53 -23.64 35.74
N THR A 288 1.25 -23.43 35.99
CA THR A 288 0.21 -24.47 35.81
C THR A 288 -0.04 -24.75 34.35
N ARG A 289 -0.68 -25.90 34.09
CA ARG A 289 -1.11 -26.25 32.71
C ARG A 289 -2.08 -25.20 32.15
N GLU A 290 -2.99 -24.70 32.96
CA GLU A 290 -3.96 -23.67 32.55
C GLU A 290 -3.25 -22.37 32.15
N GLN A 291 -2.32 -21.89 32.99
CA GLN A 291 -1.52 -20.69 32.68
C GLN A 291 -0.71 -20.86 31.41
N ARG A 292 -0.13 -22.05 31.18
CA ARG A 292 0.61 -22.36 29.95
C ARG A 292 -0.30 -22.37 28.73
N HIS A 293 -1.53 -22.90 28.81
CA HIS A 293 -2.51 -22.83 27.72
C HIS A 293 -2.89 -21.38 27.38
N LYS A 294 -3.14 -20.53 28.38
CA LYS A 294 -3.38 -19.09 28.15
C LYS A 294 -2.18 -18.41 27.49
N LEU A 295 -0.97 -18.81 27.83
CA LEU A 295 0.23 -18.31 27.16
C LEU A 295 0.29 -18.77 25.69
N VAL A 296 -0.04 -20.03 25.39
CA VAL A 296 -0.15 -20.54 24.01
C VAL A 296 -1.16 -19.73 23.22
N GLU A 297 -2.35 -19.50 23.77
CA GLU A 297 -3.41 -18.70 23.16
C GLU A 297 -2.91 -17.27 22.88
N LEU A 298 -2.22 -16.64 23.83
CA LEU A 298 -1.63 -15.30 23.66
C LEU A 298 -0.60 -15.27 22.51
N PHE A 299 0.22 -16.29 22.36
CA PHE A 299 1.17 -16.37 21.25
C PHE A 299 0.49 -16.59 19.90
N LYS A 300 -0.64 -17.29 19.88
CA LYS A 300 -1.42 -17.56 18.65
C LYS A 300 -2.36 -16.41 18.27
N HIS A 301 -2.78 -15.62 19.26
CA HIS A 301 -3.79 -14.58 19.10
C HIS A 301 -3.40 -13.30 19.84
N PHE A 302 -2.15 -12.83 19.63
CA PHE A 302 -1.70 -11.58 20.25
C PHE A 302 -2.58 -10.41 19.76
N PRO A 303 -3.27 -9.71 20.69
CA PRO A 303 -4.29 -8.74 20.31
C PRO A 303 -3.69 -7.36 20.05
N VAL A 304 -4.25 -6.65 19.05
CA VAL A 304 -4.09 -5.20 18.90
C VAL A 304 -5.44 -4.62 18.46
N SER A 305 -5.95 -3.70 19.26
CA SER A 305 -7.18 -2.94 18.95
C SER A 305 -6.84 -1.78 18.03
N VAL A 306 -7.65 -1.58 16.98
CA VAL A 306 -7.43 -0.50 16.02
C VAL A 306 -8.51 0.55 16.19
N CYS A 307 -8.13 1.83 16.34
CA CYS A 307 -9.06 2.94 16.50
C CYS A 307 -9.14 3.85 15.26
N GLY A 308 -8.22 3.71 14.28
CA GLY A 308 -8.21 4.52 13.09
C GLY A 308 -7.01 4.26 12.18
N THR A 309 -6.90 5.08 11.16
CA THR A 309 -5.73 5.14 10.26
C THR A 309 -4.97 6.43 10.46
N ARG A 310 -3.68 6.42 10.13
CA ARG A 310 -2.94 7.67 9.94
C ARG A 310 -3.58 8.50 8.81
N PRO A 311 -3.35 9.83 8.79
CA PRO A 311 -3.91 10.72 7.77
C PRO A 311 -3.55 10.28 6.34
N ILE A 312 -4.41 10.64 5.37
CA ILE A 312 -4.20 10.35 3.94
C ILE A 312 -2.85 10.87 3.40
N SER A 313 -2.34 11.95 3.99
CA SER A 313 -1.03 12.50 3.64
C SER A 313 0.14 11.57 3.94
N GLU A 314 -0.04 10.62 4.87
CA GLU A 314 0.96 9.60 5.24
C GLU A 314 0.70 8.25 4.54
N ALA A 315 -0.43 8.10 3.84
CA ALA A 315 -0.76 6.89 3.11
C ALA A 315 0.19 6.69 1.90
N ILE A 316 0.45 5.44 1.52
CA ILE A 316 1.22 5.15 0.31
C ILE A 316 0.41 5.52 -0.92
N ILE A 317 -0.90 5.24 -0.90
CA ILE A 317 -1.83 5.47 -2.01
C ILE A 317 -3.15 6.05 -1.51
N THR A 318 -3.82 6.81 -2.39
CA THR A 318 -5.20 7.25 -2.20
C THR A 318 -6.14 6.18 -2.77
N SER A 319 -7.11 5.72 -1.99
CA SER A 319 -8.27 4.97 -2.47
C SER A 319 -9.41 5.93 -2.75
N GLY A 320 -10.21 5.67 -3.79
CA GLY A 320 -11.17 6.63 -4.33
C GLY A 320 -10.54 7.50 -5.41
N GLY A 321 -11.35 8.35 -6.04
CA GLY A 321 -10.91 9.23 -7.13
C GLY A 321 -11.96 9.41 -8.21
N VAL A 322 -11.53 9.73 -9.44
CA VAL A 322 -12.42 9.88 -10.57
C VAL A 322 -13.09 8.54 -10.90
N SER A 323 -14.41 8.51 -10.86
CA SER A 323 -15.19 7.28 -11.07
C SER A 323 -14.88 6.63 -12.42
N VAL A 324 -14.35 5.43 -12.39
CA VAL A 324 -14.00 4.67 -13.62
C VAL A 324 -15.20 4.33 -14.49
N LYS A 325 -16.42 4.40 -13.95
CA LYS A 325 -17.66 4.22 -14.72
C LYS A 325 -17.84 5.31 -15.80
N GLU A 326 -17.26 6.47 -15.58
CA GLU A 326 -17.33 7.64 -16.44
C GLU A 326 -16.12 7.79 -17.37
N ILE A 327 -15.23 6.81 -17.37
CA ILE A 327 -14.03 6.74 -18.21
C ILE A 327 -14.15 5.56 -19.18
N ASN A 328 -13.66 5.75 -20.41
CA ASN A 328 -13.59 4.68 -21.38
C ASN A 328 -12.39 3.75 -21.07
N PRO A 329 -12.59 2.46 -20.75
CA PRO A 329 -11.51 1.56 -20.37
C PRO A 329 -10.52 1.22 -21.49
N ARG A 330 -10.86 1.53 -22.75
CA ARG A 330 -10.01 1.24 -23.92
C ARG A 330 -9.13 2.40 -24.34
N THR A 331 -9.48 3.63 -23.92
CA THR A 331 -8.78 4.86 -24.32
C THR A 331 -8.38 5.74 -23.15
N MET A 332 -8.90 5.49 -21.95
CA MET A 332 -8.80 6.37 -20.79
C MET A 332 -9.45 7.75 -20.99
N ALA A 333 -10.23 7.93 -22.05
CA ALA A 333 -10.96 9.16 -22.35
C ALA A 333 -12.15 9.35 -21.40
N SER A 334 -12.41 10.59 -21.03
CA SER A 334 -13.64 11.01 -20.38
C SER A 334 -14.85 10.68 -21.28
N LYS A 335 -15.91 10.13 -20.70
CA LYS A 335 -17.21 9.98 -21.36
C LYS A 335 -18.05 11.26 -21.33
N ARG A 336 -17.58 12.28 -20.58
CA ARG A 336 -18.31 13.54 -20.34
C ARG A 336 -17.74 14.71 -21.12
N MET A 337 -16.41 14.72 -21.37
CA MET A 337 -15.73 15.83 -22.03
C MET A 337 -14.77 15.29 -23.11
N PRO A 338 -15.05 15.55 -24.38
CA PRO A 338 -14.15 15.26 -25.50
C PRO A 338 -12.78 15.95 -25.30
N GLY A 339 -11.70 15.24 -25.66
CA GLY A 339 -10.34 15.74 -25.49
C GLY A 339 -9.79 15.63 -24.07
N LEU A 340 -10.57 15.17 -23.08
CA LEU A 340 -10.11 14.98 -21.69
C LEU A 340 -9.84 13.50 -21.41
N TYR A 341 -8.68 13.21 -20.80
CA TYR A 341 -8.25 11.86 -20.45
C TYR A 341 -7.75 11.81 -19.01
N PHE A 342 -7.78 10.63 -18.38
CA PHE A 342 -7.30 10.42 -17.02
C PHE A 342 -6.43 9.17 -16.95
N ALA A 343 -5.29 9.22 -16.21
CA ALA A 343 -4.43 8.06 -16.02
C ALA A 343 -3.75 8.05 -14.63
N GLY A 344 -3.47 6.86 -14.12
CA GLY A 344 -2.81 6.66 -12.84
C GLY A 344 -3.73 6.85 -11.64
N GLU A 345 -3.14 7.23 -10.50
CA GLU A 345 -3.77 7.27 -9.18
C GLU A 345 -4.90 8.31 -9.04
N VAL A 346 -5.11 9.19 -10.01
CA VAL A 346 -6.28 10.09 -10.04
C VAL A 346 -7.59 9.34 -10.28
N LEU A 347 -7.52 8.16 -10.88
CA LEU A 347 -8.67 7.26 -11.09
C LEU A 347 -9.02 6.54 -9.76
N ASP A 348 -10.29 6.20 -9.59
CA ASP A 348 -10.77 5.35 -8.48
C ASP A 348 -10.27 3.89 -8.64
N LEU A 349 -8.96 3.73 -8.50
CA LEU A 349 -8.24 2.48 -8.64
C LEU A 349 -7.06 2.45 -7.67
N ASP A 350 -7.08 1.54 -6.72
CA ASP A 350 -5.96 1.25 -5.85
C ASP A 350 -5.70 -0.26 -5.76
N ALA A 351 -4.46 -0.63 -5.51
CA ALA A 351 -4.03 -2.02 -5.40
C ALA A 351 -3.15 -2.21 -4.16
N TYR A 352 -2.95 -3.47 -3.76
CA TYR A 352 -2.08 -3.81 -2.64
C TYR A 352 -0.62 -3.45 -2.91
N THR A 353 0.21 -3.59 -1.86
CA THR A 353 1.67 -3.44 -2.00
C THR A 353 2.22 -4.51 -2.94
N GLY A 354 3.32 -4.21 -3.65
CA GLY A 354 3.95 -5.21 -4.50
C GLY A 354 4.30 -4.76 -5.91
N GLY A 355 4.09 -3.48 -6.25
CA GLY A 355 4.35 -2.91 -7.58
C GLY A 355 3.09 -2.72 -8.43
N TYR A 356 1.94 -3.16 -7.94
CA TYR A 356 0.68 -3.13 -8.69
C TYR A 356 0.17 -1.70 -8.97
N ASN A 357 0.30 -0.78 -8.02
CA ASN A 357 -0.14 0.62 -8.21
C ASN A 357 0.66 1.34 -9.31
N LEU A 358 1.97 1.09 -9.40
CA LEU A 358 2.77 1.61 -10.50
C LEU A 358 2.40 0.93 -11.82
N GLN A 359 2.12 -0.38 -11.81
CA GLN A 359 1.63 -1.06 -13.02
C GLN A 359 0.32 -0.46 -13.53
N ILE A 360 -0.63 -0.15 -12.66
CA ILE A 360 -1.87 0.56 -13.02
C ILE A 360 -1.54 1.90 -13.71
N ALA A 361 -0.60 2.67 -13.12
CA ALA A 361 -0.20 3.95 -13.69
C ALA A 361 0.47 3.80 -15.07
N TRP A 362 1.35 2.81 -15.25
CA TRP A 362 1.99 2.53 -16.54
C TRP A 362 0.98 2.13 -17.59
N SER A 363 0.11 1.16 -17.28
CA SER A 363 -0.88 0.64 -18.24
C SER A 363 -1.89 1.70 -18.67
N THR A 364 -2.42 2.46 -17.70
CA THR A 364 -3.39 3.52 -18.00
C THR A 364 -2.74 4.71 -18.73
N GLY A 365 -1.50 5.07 -18.33
CA GLY A 365 -0.73 6.12 -18.99
C GLY A 365 -0.38 5.76 -20.45
N TYR A 366 0.02 4.51 -20.71
CA TYR A 366 0.27 4.01 -22.05
C TYR A 366 -0.97 4.06 -22.94
N VAL A 367 -2.11 3.62 -22.40
CA VAL A 367 -3.38 3.62 -23.15
C VAL A 367 -3.85 5.03 -23.43
N ALA A 368 -3.80 5.94 -22.45
CA ALA A 368 -4.18 7.34 -22.63
C ALA A 368 -3.30 8.02 -23.70
N GLY A 369 -1.97 7.88 -23.58
CA GLY A 369 -1.03 8.45 -24.53
C GLY A 369 -1.22 7.92 -25.96
N SER A 370 -1.46 6.61 -26.10
CA SER A 370 -1.74 6.01 -27.43
C SER A 370 -3.06 6.52 -28.03
N ALA A 371 -4.07 6.79 -27.20
CA ALA A 371 -5.38 7.24 -27.69
C ALA A 371 -5.42 8.72 -28.05
N VAL A 372 -4.58 9.56 -27.43
CA VAL A 372 -4.47 10.99 -27.77
C VAL A 372 -3.85 11.19 -29.17
N CYS A 373 -3.00 10.25 -29.61
CA CYS A 373 -2.30 10.33 -30.90
C CYS A 373 -3.12 9.77 -32.08
N THR A 374 -4.31 9.22 -31.84
CA THR A 374 -5.19 8.65 -32.86
C THR A 374 -6.38 9.56 -33.15
#